data_103f74b24e08b588f09e0a9545394428
#
_entry.id   103f74b24e08b588f09e0a9545394428
#
_cell.length_a   1.000
_cell.length_b   1.000
_cell.length_c   1.000
_cell.angle_alpha   90.00
_cell.angle_beta   90.00
_cell.angle_gamma   90.00
#
_symmetry.space_group_name_H-M   'P 1'
#
loop_
_entity.id
_entity.type
_entity.pdbx_description
1 polymer ?
#
loop_
_entity_poly.entity_id
_entity_poly.type
_entity_poly.pdbx_seq_one_letter_code
_entity_poly.pdbx_strand_id
1 'polypeptide(L)'
;MNILCFGDSNTYGYRPDGTGRFDEKTRWTCLLQKNFGNGHRIIEEGLCGRTTIFSDAFREGRRGLDQIGITIETHNPIDLLVLMLGTNDCKTRFNASSKTIAKGLIQVIEKAKKYSSQPFELLIISPI
;
A
#
# COMPACT_ATOMS: atom_id res chain seq x y z
N MET A 1 7.14 15.38 -8.10
CA MET A 1 7.33 14.37 -7.02
C MET A 1 6.93 12.99 -7.51
N ASN A 2 7.64 11.98 -7.08
CA ASN A 2 7.26 10.57 -7.23
C ASN A 2 6.51 10.13 -5.97
N ILE A 3 5.24 9.84 -6.09
CA ILE A 3 4.32 9.49 -4.99
C ILE A 3 3.95 8.03 -5.12
N LEU A 4 4.43 7.20 -4.21
CA LEU A 4 4.13 5.76 -4.18
C LEU A 4 2.91 5.52 -3.29
N CYS A 5 1.84 4.97 -3.87
CA CYS A 5 0.63 4.58 -3.16
C CYS A 5 0.65 3.06 -2.92
N PHE A 6 1.14 2.65 -1.76
CA PHE A 6 1.25 1.23 -1.38
C PHE A 6 0.09 0.84 -0.47
N GLY A 7 -0.70 -0.12 -0.91
CA GLY A 7 -1.90 -0.51 -0.17
C GLY A 7 -2.49 -1.84 -0.59
N ASP A 8 -3.70 -2.08 -0.17
CA ASP A 8 -4.47 -3.31 -0.40
C ASP A 8 -5.52 -3.13 -1.53
N SER A 9 -6.66 -3.81 -1.42
CA SER A 9 -7.76 -3.74 -2.38
C SER A 9 -8.35 -2.34 -2.52
N ASN A 10 -8.30 -1.51 -1.49
CA ASN A 10 -8.76 -0.13 -1.55
C ASN A 10 -7.87 0.71 -2.47
N THR A 11 -6.57 0.47 -2.45
CA THR A 11 -5.62 1.13 -3.36
C THR A 11 -5.67 0.51 -4.76
N TYR A 12 -5.85 -0.80 -4.85
CA TYR A 12 -6.05 -1.50 -6.13
C TYR A 12 -7.30 -1.00 -6.87
N GLY A 13 -8.33 -0.61 -6.11
CA GLY A 13 -9.62 -0.21 -6.66
C GLY A 13 -10.56 -1.38 -6.91
N TYR A 14 -10.53 -2.40 -6.02
CA TYR A 14 -11.46 -3.54 -6.08
C TYR A 14 -12.90 -3.07 -5.91
N ARG A 15 -13.79 -3.56 -6.78
CA ARG A 15 -15.23 -3.21 -6.71
C ARG A 15 -15.93 -4.08 -5.66
N PRO A 16 -16.66 -3.47 -4.71
CA PRO A 16 -17.35 -4.22 -3.64
C PRO A 16 -18.39 -5.23 -4.15
N ASP A 17 -18.94 -5.00 -5.34
CA ASP A 17 -19.90 -5.91 -5.97
C ASP A 17 -19.24 -7.16 -6.60
N GLY A 18 -17.93 -7.30 -6.52
CA GLY A 18 -17.19 -8.44 -7.05
C GLY A 18 -16.99 -8.43 -8.57
N THR A 19 -17.35 -7.34 -9.26
CA THR A 19 -17.27 -7.25 -10.74
C THR A 19 -15.91 -6.82 -11.27
N GLY A 20 -14.87 -6.80 -10.42
CA GLY A 20 -13.50 -6.52 -10.82
C GLY A 20 -12.93 -5.25 -10.24
N ARG A 21 -12.23 -4.47 -11.05
CA ARG A 21 -11.50 -3.26 -10.67
C ARG A 21 -12.19 -2.01 -11.21
N PHE A 22 -12.25 -0.95 -10.40
CA PHE A 22 -12.64 0.37 -10.90
C PHE A 22 -11.71 0.84 -12.02
N ASP A 23 -12.28 1.54 -12.99
CA ASP A 23 -11.52 2.13 -14.09
C ASP A 23 -10.67 3.34 -13.64
N GLU A 24 -9.86 3.84 -14.57
CA GLU A 24 -8.98 5.00 -14.34
C GLU A 24 -9.73 6.29 -14.02
N LYS A 25 -11.02 6.38 -14.36
CA LYS A 25 -11.85 7.55 -14.07
C LYS A 25 -12.41 7.54 -12.65
N THR A 26 -12.31 6.41 -11.95
CA THR A 26 -12.92 6.17 -10.65
C THR A 26 -11.89 5.86 -9.55
N ARG A 27 -10.79 5.17 -9.89
CA ARG A 27 -9.75 4.87 -8.89
C ARG A 27 -9.17 6.15 -8.29
N TRP A 28 -9.10 6.21 -6.97
CA TRP A 28 -8.61 7.40 -6.26
C TRP A 28 -7.17 7.78 -6.64
N THR A 29 -6.31 6.82 -6.90
CA THR A 29 -4.93 7.03 -7.35
C THR A 29 -4.86 7.71 -8.70
N CYS A 30 -5.71 7.31 -9.63
CA CYS A 30 -5.83 7.93 -10.96
C CYS A 30 -6.44 9.33 -10.89
N LEU A 31 -7.44 9.52 -10.00
CA LEU A 31 -8.00 10.85 -9.74
C LEU A 31 -6.96 11.78 -9.11
N LEU A 32 -6.13 11.25 -8.23
CA LEU A 32 -5.01 12.00 -7.65
C LEU A 32 -4.01 12.43 -8.73
N GLN A 33 -3.63 11.52 -9.63
CA GLN A 33 -2.76 11.83 -10.76
C GLN A 33 -3.36 12.94 -11.64
N LYS A 34 -4.65 12.84 -11.94
CA LYS A 34 -5.36 13.85 -12.73
C LYS A 34 -5.34 15.22 -12.05
N ASN A 35 -5.55 15.27 -10.74
CA ASN A 35 -5.57 16.52 -9.98
C ASN A 35 -4.19 17.17 -9.85
N PHE A 36 -3.14 16.38 -9.68
CA PHE A 36 -1.77 16.90 -9.60
C PHE A 36 -1.15 17.23 -10.97
N GLY A 37 -1.70 16.69 -12.05
CA GLY A 37 -1.19 16.91 -13.39
C GLY A 37 0.19 16.28 -13.64
N ASN A 38 0.85 16.74 -14.71
CA ASN A 38 2.09 16.12 -15.20
C ASN A 38 3.34 16.43 -14.35
N GLY A 39 3.25 17.35 -13.40
CA GLY A 39 4.37 17.68 -12.49
C GLY A 39 4.62 16.65 -11.40
N HIS A 40 3.71 15.71 -11.21
CA HIS A 40 3.79 14.65 -10.20
C HIS A 40 3.47 13.30 -10.83
N ARG A 41 4.12 12.27 -10.34
CA ARG A 41 3.90 10.88 -10.78
C ARG A 41 3.31 10.08 -9.62
N ILE A 42 2.10 9.58 -9.83
CA ILE A 42 1.44 8.66 -8.89
C ILE A 42 1.74 7.23 -9.34
N ILE A 43 2.32 6.45 -8.43
CA ILE A 43 2.68 5.05 -8.66
C ILE A 43 1.69 4.20 -7.88
N GLU A 44 0.89 3.41 -8.60
CA GLU A 44 -0.15 2.57 -8.02
C GLU A 44 0.44 1.20 -7.63
N GLU A 45 0.50 0.92 -6.34
CA GLU A 45 0.96 -0.35 -5.78
C GLU A 45 -0.09 -0.93 -4.83
N GLY A 46 -1.31 -1.08 -5.33
CA GLY A 46 -2.40 -1.76 -4.64
C GLY A 46 -2.47 -3.24 -4.98
N LEU A 47 -2.58 -4.10 -3.96
CA LEU A 47 -2.74 -5.54 -4.11
C LEU A 47 -3.86 -6.06 -3.21
N CYS A 48 -4.90 -6.65 -3.79
CA CYS A 48 -6.00 -7.24 -3.02
C CYS A 48 -5.49 -8.25 -2.00
N GLY A 49 -5.93 -8.14 -0.75
CA GLY A 49 -5.54 -9.04 0.32
C GLY A 49 -4.19 -8.75 0.97
N ARG A 50 -3.47 -7.70 0.56
CA ARG A 50 -2.19 -7.34 1.18
C ARG A 50 -2.37 -7.01 2.66
N THR A 51 -1.51 -7.62 3.49
CA THR A 51 -1.37 -7.37 4.92
C THR A 51 -0.13 -6.51 5.20
N THR A 52 0.07 -6.12 6.46
CA THR A 52 1.35 -5.54 6.89
C THR A 52 2.44 -6.61 6.95
N ILE A 53 2.31 -7.58 7.86
CA ILE A 53 3.37 -8.59 8.16
C ILE A 53 2.89 -10.04 8.12
N PHE A 54 1.62 -10.30 7.80
CA PHE A 54 1.06 -11.65 7.84
C PHE A 54 1.11 -12.32 6.48
N SER A 55 1.64 -13.55 6.45
CA SER A 55 1.49 -14.45 5.30
C SER A 55 0.09 -15.03 5.29
N ASP A 56 -0.54 -15.05 4.13
CA ASP A 56 -1.87 -15.63 3.96
C ASP A 56 -1.72 -17.07 3.44
N ALA A 57 -2.20 -18.05 4.20
CA ALA A 57 -2.13 -19.46 3.81
C ALA A 57 -2.96 -19.78 2.55
N PHE A 58 -3.94 -18.95 2.21
CA PHE A 58 -4.84 -19.14 1.07
C PHE A 58 -4.45 -18.35 -0.17
N ARG A 59 -3.55 -17.37 -0.02
CA ARG A 59 -3.11 -16.49 -1.14
C ARG A 59 -1.64 -16.18 -1.02
N GLU A 60 -0.86 -16.62 -1.99
CA GLU A 60 0.56 -16.33 -2.08
C GLU A 60 0.84 -14.83 -2.23
N GLY A 61 1.96 -14.38 -1.67
CA GLY A 61 2.50 -13.05 -1.91
C GLY A 61 1.69 -11.90 -1.29
N ARG A 62 1.02 -12.11 -0.15
CA ARG A 62 0.19 -11.06 0.48
C ARG A 62 0.87 -10.33 1.64
N ARG A 63 2.06 -10.75 2.03
CA ARG A 63 2.80 -10.11 3.12
C ARG A 63 3.48 -8.82 2.63
N GLY A 64 2.96 -7.67 3.05
CA GLY A 64 3.45 -6.36 2.61
C GLY A 64 4.91 -6.12 2.94
N LEU A 65 5.37 -6.61 4.10
CA LEU A 65 6.78 -6.50 4.52
C LEU A 65 7.75 -7.17 3.53
N ASP A 66 7.35 -8.23 2.86
CA ASP A 66 8.19 -8.89 1.85
C ASP A 66 8.29 -8.10 0.54
N GLN A 67 7.31 -7.25 0.27
CA GLN A 67 7.16 -6.54 -1.01
C GLN A 67 7.65 -5.11 -0.97
N ILE A 68 7.50 -4.42 0.17
CA ILE A 68 7.76 -2.97 0.23
C ILE A 68 9.19 -2.60 -0.17
N GLY A 69 10.18 -3.36 0.26
CA GLY A 69 11.58 -3.08 -0.08
C GLY A 69 11.83 -3.13 -1.58
N ILE A 70 11.39 -4.22 -2.22
CA ILE A 70 11.54 -4.42 -3.67
C ILE A 70 10.77 -3.33 -4.43
N THR A 71 9.57 -3.00 -3.99
CA THR A 71 8.74 -1.95 -4.60
C THR A 71 9.44 -0.58 -4.53
N ILE A 72 9.94 -0.20 -3.37
CA ILE A 72 10.70 1.06 -3.21
C ILE A 72 11.92 1.09 -4.12
N GLU A 73 12.70 0.01 -4.13
CA GLU A 73 13.91 -0.09 -4.95
C GLU A 73 13.60 0.04 -6.44
N THR A 74 12.52 -0.59 -6.90
CA THR A 74 12.06 -0.55 -8.30
C THR A 74 11.67 0.88 -8.73
N HIS A 75 11.08 1.65 -7.81
CA HIS A 75 10.51 2.97 -8.12
C HIS A 75 11.35 4.15 -7.61
N ASN A 76 12.52 3.91 -7.04
CA ASN A 76 13.40 4.99 -6.59
C ASN A 76 13.68 6.02 -7.70
N PRO A 77 13.82 7.30 -7.37
CA PRO A 77 13.64 7.91 -6.06
C PRO A 77 12.17 8.16 -5.74
N ILE A 78 11.78 7.95 -4.47
CA ILE A 78 10.44 8.25 -3.96
C ILE A 78 10.49 9.53 -3.12
N ASP A 79 9.54 10.44 -3.33
CA ASP A 79 9.41 11.68 -2.56
C ASP A 79 8.35 11.57 -1.45
N LEU A 80 7.27 10.81 -1.73
CA LEU A 80 6.18 10.57 -0.77
C LEU A 80 5.73 9.11 -0.84
N LEU A 81 5.67 8.46 0.32
CA LEU A 81 5.00 7.17 0.49
C LEU A 81 3.61 7.38 1.10
N VAL A 82 2.57 7.03 0.36
CA VAL A 82 1.20 6.93 0.87
C VAL A 82 0.94 5.47 1.23
N LEU A 83 0.75 5.19 2.51
CA LEU A 83 0.62 3.84 3.03
C LEU A 83 -0.79 3.61 3.57
N MET A 84 -1.54 2.70 2.95
CA MET A 84 -2.89 2.34 3.36
C MET A 84 -3.01 0.83 3.48
N LEU A 85 -2.72 0.31 4.68
CA LEU A 85 -2.74 -1.12 5.04
C LEU A 85 -3.34 -1.32 6.44
N GLY A 86 -3.75 -2.54 6.72
CA GLY A 86 -4.26 -2.95 8.03
C GLY A 86 -5.63 -3.62 7.96
N THR A 87 -6.42 -3.36 6.95
CA THR A 87 -7.75 -3.96 6.78
C THR A 87 -7.69 -5.49 6.74
N ASN A 88 -6.79 -6.04 5.94
CA ASN A 88 -6.65 -7.50 5.81
C ASN A 88 -6.03 -8.16 7.04
N ASP A 89 -5.25 -7.43 7.80
CA ASP A 89 -4.68 -7.88 9.08
C ASP A 89 -5.76 -8.17 10.12
N CYS A 90 -6.93 -7.54 9.99
CA CYS A 90 -8.07 -7.74 10.87
C CYS A 90 -8.82 -9.06 10.63
N LYS A 91 -8.46 -9.84 9.62
CA LYS A 91 -9.09 -11.13 9.36
C LYS A 91 -8.89 -12.08 10.55
N THR A 92 -9.95 -12.80 10.90
CA THR A 92 -9.98 -13.69 12.08
C THR A 92 -8.82 -14.69 12.10
N ARG A 93 -8.43 -15.21 10.92
CA ARG A 93 -7.34 -16.18 10.80
C ARG A 93 -5.96 -15.67 11.24
N PHE A 94 -5.76 -14.36 11.29
CA PHE A 94 -4.50 -13.79 11.78
C PHE A 94 -4.51 -13.54 13.28
N ASN A 95 -5.69 -13.50 13.89
CA ASN A 95 -5.85 -13.28 15.33
C ASN A 95 -4.98 -12.14 15.88
N ALA A 96 -4.90 -11.05 15.11
CA ALA A 96 -4.02 -9.93 15.43
C ALA A 96 -4.73 -8.86 16.26
N SER A 97 -4.04 -8.37 17.29
CA SER A 97 -4.48 -7.17 18.01
C SER A 97 -4.15 -5.91 17.19
N SER A 98 -4.85 -4.82 17.48
CA SER A 98 -4.54 -3.51 16.87
C SER A 98 -3.09 -3.10 17.13
N LYS A 99 -2.55 -3.40 18.31
CA LYS A 99 -1.15 -3.16 18.65
C LYS A 99 -0.18 -3.94 17.76
N THR A 100 -0.47 -5.20 17.48
CA THR A 100 0.35 -6.04 16.59
C THR A 100 0.31 -5.51 15.15
N ILE A 101 -0.86 -5.10 14.68
CA ILE A 101 -1.02 -4.51 13.34
C ILE A 101 -0.22 -3.19 13.23
N ALA A 102 -0.32 -2.33 14.24
CA ALA A 102 0.44 -1.07 14.28
C ALA A 102 1.96 -1.33 14.26
N LYS A 103 2.46 -2.30 15.04
CA LYS A 103 3.87 -2.70 15.00
C LYS A 103 4.28 -3.24 13.64
N GLY A 104 3.40 -4.00 12.99
CA GLY A 104 3.61 -4.50 11.64
C GLY A 104 3.74 -3.35 10.63
N LEU A 105 2.89 -2.35 10.73
CA LEU A 105 2.96 -1.15 9.89
C LEU A 105 4.29 -0.41 10.07
N ILE A 106 4.75 -0.27 11.31
CA ILE A 106 6.06 0.34 11.62
C ILE A 106 7.20 -0.44 10.94
N GLN A 107 7.17 -1.77 10.97
CA GLN A 107 8.18 -2.59 10.28
C GLN A 107 8.18 -2.36 8.77
N VAL A 108 7.01 -2.22 8.16
CA VAL A 108 6.88 -1.89 6.73
C VAL A 108 7.52 -0.53 6.44
N ILE A 109 7.25 0.48 7.26
CA ILE A 109 7.82 1.82 7.12
C ILE A 109 9.34 1.81 7.26
N GLU A 110 9.87 1.13 8.27
CA GLU A 110 11.32 1.04 8.50
C GLU A 110 12.02 0.33 7.33
N LYS A 111 11.41 -0.71 6.78
CA LYS A 111 11.94 -1.39 5.60
C LYS A 111 11.89 -0.47 4.37
N ALA A 112 10.81 0.28 4.18
CA ALA A 112 10.73 1.27 3.10
C ALA A 112 11.86 2.29 3.18
N LYS A 113 12.12 2.84 4.36
CA LYS A 113 13.22 3.78 4.60
C LYS A 113 14.59 3.17 4.27
N LYS A 114 14.80 1.92 4.63
CA LYS A 114 16.06 1.20 4.38
C LYS A 114 16.35 1.03 2.87
N TYR A 115 15.33 0.79 2.07
CA TYR A 115 15.47 0.54 0.62
C TYR A 115 15.36 1.82 -0.23
N SER A 116 14.95 2.92 0.36
CA SER A 116 14.87 4.19 -0.36
C SER A 116 16.25 4.79 -0.61
N SER A 117 16.43 5.34 -1.82
CA SER A 117 17.67 6.03 -2.20
C SER A 117 17.81 7.43 -1.61
N GLN A 118 16.73 7.95 -1.00
CA GLN A 118 16.67 9.28 -0.38
C GLN A 118 15.61 9.30 0.73
N PRO A 119 15.64 10.27 1.66
CA PRO A 119 14.52 10.52 2.57
C PRO A 119 13.23 10.82 1.81
N PHE A 120 12.10 10.38 2.35
CA PHE A 120 10.76 10.63 1.79
C PHE A 120 9.78 11.06 2.88
N GLU A 121 8.75 11.78 2.48
CA GLU A 121 7.61 12.08 3.34
C GLU A 121 6.69 10.87 3.45
N LEU A 122 5.99 10.73 4.58
CA LEU A 122 5.09 9.61 4.85
C LEU A 122 3.67 10.11 5.15
N LEU A 123 2.70 9.57 4.43
CA LEU A 123 1.28 9.72 4.72
C LEU A 123 0.68 8.35 5.01
N ILE A 124 0.14 8.18 6.22
CA ILE A 124 -0.59 6.97 6.60
C ILE A 124 -2.08 7.25 6.50
N ILE A 125 -2.78 6.40 5.74
CA ILE A 125 -4.24 6.41 5.66
C ILE A 125 -4.75 5.21 6.47
N SER A 126 -5.42 5.50 7.59
CA SER A 126 -5.97 4.46 8.45
C SER A 126 -7.16 3.78 7.78
N PRO A 127 -7.28 2.45 7.86
CA PRO A 127 -8.53 1.77 7.51
C PRO A 127 -9.65 2.21 8.46
N ILE A 128 -10.87 2.23 7.93
CA ILE A 128 -12.08 2.61 8.67
C ILE A 128 -12.65 1.38 9.39
#